data_fe111f2c385a20ce423597bf913f6f98
#
_entry.id   fe111f2c385a20ce423597bf913f6f98
#
_cell.length_a   1.000
_cell.length_b   1.000
_cell.length_c   1.000
_cell.angle_alpha   90.00
_cell.angle_beta   90.00
_cell.angle_gamma   90.00
#
_symmetry.space_group_name_H-M   'P 1'
#
loop_
_entity.id
_entity.type
_entity.pdbx_description
1 polymer ?
#
loop_
_entity_poly.entity_id
_entity_poly.type
_entity_poly.pdbx_seq_one_letter_code
_entity_poly.pdbx_strand_id
1 'polypeptide(L)'
;MKAYHIKNYGDPTTVLELVETDEPKPKNAEILVKVCATTINDYDWSITTGKPFAYRLIFGIFAPRKKLMVPGMEVAGIVYQLGKDATRFKVGDAVYGDISDFGFGSFAEFLCINENALELKPNDISFEEAASIPHAATLALQGLRDIGQIKNAQKILINGGGGGVGSFALQLAKLYKADVTGVDTGEKLKAMLAQGFDKVLDYKKEDFTKNNDTYDLILDCKTNRSLWRFLRVLRPKGSYVSIGGKSGKLLQMLYLRPLLKLFSNKRFHMVMLKANKDLQYIHSLYKNNQIYCTVDGPYTFDKIPWAVQRFGDGLHNGKIVISVNP
;
A
#
# COMPACT_ATOMS: atom_id res chain seq x y z
N MET A 1 -23.33 11.26 10.29
CA MET A 1 -22.65 10.27 9.47
C MET A 1 -22.01 9.17 10.34
N LYS A 2 -21.82 7.98 9.79
CA LYS A 2 -21.09 6.90 10.47
C LYS A 2 -19.59 6.98 10.18
N ALA A 3 -18.78 6.71 11.22
CA ALA A 3 -17.34 6.66 11.11
C ALA A 3 -16.74 5.67 12.12
N TYR A 4 -15.62 5.04 11.80
CA TYR A 4 -14.86 4.23 12.75
C TYR A 4 -13.86 5.11 13.50
N HIS A 5 -13.96 5.12 14.82
CA HIS A 5 -13.06 5.85 15.72
C HIS A 5 -12.14 4.90 16.47
N ILE A 6 -10.91 5.34 16.70
CA ILE A 6 -9.96 4.71 17.64
C ILE A 6 -9.60 5.69 18.75
N LYS A 7 -9.76 5.26 20.01
CA LYS A 7 -9.36 6.03 21.18
C LYS A 7 -8.03 5.55 21.76
N ASN A 8 -7.77 4.26 21.65
CA ASN A 8 -6.59 3.60 22.22
C ASN A 8 -6.01 2.61 21.20
N TYR A 9 -4.72 2.32 21.31
CA TYR A 9 -4.10 1.24 20.55
C TYR A 9 -4.55 -0.13 21.06
N GLY A 10 -4.78 -1.07 20.14
CA GLY A 10 -5.16 -2.42 20.54
C GLY A 10 -5.50 -3.33 19.36
N ASP A 11 -6.27 -4.37 19.68
CA ASP A 11 -6.84 -5.26 18.68
C ASP A 11 -7.85 -4.51 17.82
N PRO A 12 -7.74 -4.53 16.48
CA PRO A 12 -8.67 -3.83 15.59
C PRO A 12 -10.14 -4.14 15.84
N THR A 13 -10.46 -5.39 16.18
CA THR A 13 -11.84 -5.83 16.41
C THR A 13 -12.47 -5.27 17.69
N THR A 14 -11.65 -4.74 18.59
CA THR A 14 -12.10 -4.18 19.87
C THR A 14 -11.94 -2.67 19.98
N VAL A 15 -10.95 -2.08 19.29
CA VAL A 15 -10.64 -0.66 19.44
C VAL A 15 -11.19 0.22 18.33
N LEU A 16 -11.62 -0.35 17.19
CA LEU A 16 -12.33 0.34 16.13
C LEU A 16 -13.82 0.36 16.46
N GLU A 17 -14.29 1.47 16.98
CA GLU A 17 -15.69 1.66 17.37
C GLU A 17 -16.44 2.39 16.26
N LEU A 18 -17.58 1.83 15.80
CA LEU A 18 -18.49 2.52 14.91
C LEU A 18 -19.26 3.57 15.71
N VAL A 19 -19.15 4.83 15.31
CA VAL A 19 -19.81 5.95 15.95
C VAL A 19 -20.66 6.74 14.95
N GLU A 20 -21.71 7.37 15.44
CA GLU A 20 -22.43 8.41 14.73
C GLU A 20 -21.86 9.77 15.13
N THR A 21 -21.56 10.60 14.16
CA THR A 21 -20.99 11.95 14.35
C THR A 21 -21.56 12.91 13.32
N ASP A 22 -21.41 14.20 13.56
CA ASP A 22 -21.81 15.22 12.59
C ASP A 22 -20.99 15.12 11.32
N GLU A 23 -21.59 15.50 10.21
CA GLU A 23 -20.91 15.65 8.94
C GLU A 23 -19.86 16.75 9.02
N PRO A 24 -18.59 16.48 8.65
CA PRO A 24 -17.56 17.52 8.69
C PRO A 24 -17.82 18.58 7.59
N LYS A 25 -17.44 19.82 7.87
CA LYS A 25 -17.59 20.94 6.91
C LYS A 25 -16.23 21.27 6.31
N PRO A 26 -16.11 21.33 4.96
CA PRO A 26 -14.83 21.62 4.32
C PRO A 26 -14.42 23.09 4.57
N LYS A 27 -13.13 23.31 4.87
CA LYS A 27 -12.52 24.61 5.12
C LYS A 27 -11.57 24.95 3.98
N ASN A 28 -11.49 26.25 3.64
CA ASN A 28 -10.51 26.74 2.67
C ASN A 28 -10.44 25.87 1.39
N ALA A 29 -9.27 25.28 1.10
CA ALA A 29 -9.01 24.39 -0.04
C ALA A 29 -9.34 22.92 0.23
N GLU A 30 -10.19 22.62 1.23
CA GLU A 30 -10.71 21.27 1.45
C GLU A 30 -11.97 21.03 0.60
N ILE A 31 -12.21 19.77 0.32
CA ILE A 31 -13.46 19.28 -0.26
C ILE A 31 -14.08 18.26 0.68
N LEU A 32 -15.39 18.18 0.72
CA LEU A 32 -16.14 17.12 1.36
C LEU A 32 -16.42 16.04 0.32
N VAL A 33 -15.92 14.85 0.56
CA VAL A 33 -16.10 13.68 -0.30
C VAL A 33 -17.07 12.71 0.36
N LYS A 34 -18.14 12.31 -0.35
CA LYS A 34 -18.94 11.14 -0.02
C LYS A 34 -18.12 9.92 -0.39
N VAL A 35 -17.73 9.14 0.59
CA VAL A 35 -16.86 7.97 0.40
C VAL A 35 -17.70 6.84 -0.20
N CYS A 36 -17.29 6.33 -1.38
CA CYS A 36 -17.88 5.15 -2.01
C CYS A 36 -17.08 3.89 -1.68
N ALA A 37 -15.76 3.97 -1.73
CA ALA A 37 -14.87 2.86 -1.41
C ALA A 37 -13.60 3.34 -0.69
N THR A 38 -13.07 2.49 0.16
CA THR A 38 -11.77 2.64 0.84
C THR A 38 -11.04 1.31 0.87
N THR A 39 -9.79 1.31 1.31
CA THR A 39 -8.97 0.10 1.37
C THR A 39 -8.21 0.02 2.68
N ILE A 40 -7.72 -1.18 3.01
CA ILE A 40 -6.92 -1.42 4.20
C ILE A 40 -5.42 -1.46 3.84
N ASN A 41 -4.62 -0.73 4.60
CA ASN A 41 -3.18 -0.57 4.41
C ASN A 41 -2.40 -0.76 5.72
N ASP A 42 -1.08 -0.72 5.61
CA ASP A 42 -0.15 -0.85 6.72
C ASP A 42 -0.27 0.31 7.74
N TYR A 43 -0.50 1.55 7.29
CA TYR A 43 -0.74 2.67 8.20
C TYR A 43 -2.05 2.51 8.97
N ASP A 44 -3.12 2.02 8.35
CA ASP A 44 -4.39 1.78 9.03
C ASP A 44 -4.23 0.76 10.16
N TRP A 45 -3.52 -0.34 9.88
CA TRP A 45 -3.18 -1.33 10.89
C TRP A 45 -2.24 -0.76 11.97
N SER A 46 -1.23 0.03 11.58
CA SER A 46 -0.25 0.61 12.50
C SER A 46 -0.87 1.68 13.41
N ILE A 47 -1.74 2.53 12.87
CA ILE A 47 -2.48 3.56 13.63
C ILE A 47 -3.44 2.87 14.62
N THR A 48 -4.09 1.79 14.21
CA THR A 48 -5.03 1.06 15.08
C THR A 48 -4.31 0.29 16.18
N THR A 49 -3.23 -0.44 15.85
CA THR A 49 -2.55 -1.33 16.80
C THR A 49 -1.42 -0.65 17.58
N GLY A 50 -0.91 0.48 17.09
CA GLY A 50 0.31 1.10 17.60
C GLY A 50 1.57 0.25 17.38
N LYS A 51 1.57 -0.60 16.38
CA LYS A 51 2.70 -1.50 16.04
C LYS A 51 3.27 -1.17 14.66
N PRO A 52 4.60 -1.28 14.48
CA PRO A 52 5.63 -1.43 15.52
C PRO A 52 5.70 -0.18 16.42
N PHE A 53 6.20 -0.33 17.64
CA PHE A 53 6.20 0.73 18.68
C PHE A 53 6.78 2.06 18.18
N ALA A 54 7.77 2.03 17.28
CA ALA A 54 8.36 3.26 16.73
C ALA A 54 7.34 4.17 16.02
N TYR A 55 6.26 3.63 15.46
CA TYR A 55 5.20 4.44 14.86
C TYR A 55 4.42 5.27 15.90
N ARG A 56 4.40 4.85 17.18
CA ARG A 56 3.79 5.65 18.25
C ARG A 56 4.48 6.99 18.45
N LEU A 57 5.76 7.10 18.12
CA LEU A 57 6.48 8.41 18.14
C LEU A 57 5.90 9.38 17.12
N ILE A 58 5.34 8.88 16.02
CA ILE A 58 4.72 9.67 14.94
C ILE A 58 3.23 9.86 15.20
N PHE A 59 2.53 8.79 15.54
CA PHE A 59 1.06 8.76 15.65
C PHE A 59 0.55 9.17 17.02
N GLY A 60 1.37 9.08 18.08
CA GLY A 60 1.05 9.36 19.48
C GLY A 60 1.58 8.25 20.39
N ILE A 61 2.22 8.59 21.50
CA ILE A 61 2.94 7.62 22.34
C ILE A 61 1.96 6.67 23.04
N PHE A 62 0.93 7.21 23.69
CA PHE A 62 -0.02 6.44 24.51
C PHE A 62 -1.30 6.07 23.75
N ALA A 63 -1.75 6.98 22.89
CA ALA A 63 -2.94 6.83 22.05
C ALA A 63 -2.74 7.55 20.71
N PRO A 64 -3.52 7.24 19.67
CA PRO A 64 -3.49 8.02 18.43
C PRO A 64 -3.80 9.49 18.67
N ARG A 65 -3.09 10.38 17.98
CA ARG A 65 -3.37 11.82 18.03
C ARG A 65 -4.78 12.09 17.54
N LYS A 66 -5.45 13.12 18.09
CA LYS A 66 -6.85 13.47 17.75
C LYS A 66 -7.15 13.48 16.24
N LYS A 67 -6.21 13.98 15.43
CA LYS A 67 -6.36 14.02 13.97
C LYS A 67 -6.27 12.65 13.27
N LEU A 68 -5.92 11.59 13.99
CA LEU A 68 -5.78 10.21 13.51
C LEU A 68 -6.87 9.30 14.11
N MET A 69 -7.88 9.87 14.77
CA MET A 69 -8.93 9.06 15.41
C MET A 69 -9.80 8.32 14.41
N VAL A 70 -9.91 8.82 13.17
CA VAL A 70 -10.54 8.10 12.06
C VAL A 70 -9.44 7.63 11.12
N PRO A 71 -9.17 6.33 11.00
CA PRO A 71 -8.19 5.80 10.05
C PRO A 71 -8.71 5.82 8.61
N GLY A 72 -7.93 5.20 7.72
CA GLY A 72 -8.23 5.11 6.30
C GLY A 72 -7.41 6.11 5.50
N MET A 73 -6.52 5.59 4.64
CA MET A 73 -5.56 6.39 3.89
C MET A 73 -5.80 6.40 2.38
N GLU A 74 -6.68 5.56 1.86
CA GLU A 74 -7.07 5.58 0.45
C GLU A 74 -8.57 5.77 0.35
N VAL A 75 -9.01 6.49 -0.67
CA VAL A 75 -10.42 6.79 -0.89
C VAL A 75 -10.73 6.85 -2.38
N ALA A 76 -11.92 6.40 -2.72
CA ALA A 76 -12.61 6.75 -3.96
C ALA A 76 -14.04 7.16 -3.60
N GLY A 77 -14.52 8.27 -4.17
CA GLY A 77 -15.80 8.82 -3.80
C GLY A 77 -16.23 9.97 -4.70
N ILE A 78 -17.25 10.68 -4.29
CA ILE A 78 -17.88 11.77 -5.04
C ILE A 78 -17.74 13.07 -4.24
N VAL A 79 -17.30 14.14 -4.89
CA VAL A 79 -17.24 15.47 -4.29
C VAL A 79 -18.66 15.93 -3.95
N TYR A 80 -18.93 16.12 -2.67
CA TYR A 80 -20.25 16.49 -2.16
C TYR A 80 -20.37 18.00 -1.88
N GLN A 81 -19.29 18.62 -1.37
CA GLN A 81 -19.23 20.05 -1.10
C GLN A 81 -17.82 20.57 -1.26
N LEU A 82 -17.68 21.84 -1.63
CA LEU A 82 -16.41 22.54 -1.77
C LEU A 82 -16.20 23.53 -0.62
N GLY A 83 -14.97 23.64 -0.12
CA GLY A 83 -14.54 24.77 0.69
C GLY A 83 -14.41 26.04 -0.16
N LYS A 84 -14.32 27.18 0.49
CA LYS A 84 -14.37 28.50 -0.18
C LYS A 84 -13.25 28.76 -1.19
N ASP A 85 -12.08 28.11 -1.00
CA ASP A 85 -10.88 28.31 -1.83
C ASP A 85 -10.58 27.07 -2.70
N ALA A 86 -11.45 26.04 -2.70
CA ALA A 86 -11.30 24.85 -3.52
C ALA A 86 -11.71 25.14 -4.97
N THR A 87 -10.84 24.81 -5.92
CA THR A 87 -11.00 25.14 -7.36
C THR A 87 -10.71 24.00 -8.32
N ARG A 88 -10.08 22.91 -7.86
CA ARG A 88 -9.67 21.79 -8.72
C ARG A 88 -10.83 20.91 -9.18
N PHE A 89 -11.89 20.86 -8.40
CA PHE A 89 -13.03 19.99 -8.65
C PHE A 89 -14.34 20.78 -8.61
N LYS A 90 -15.40 20.12 -9.02
CA LYS A 90 -16.80 20.57 -8.87
C LYS A 90 -17.61 19.53 -8.11
N VAL A 91 -18.73 19.94 -7.52
CA VAL A 91 -19.68 19.02 -6.89
C VAL A 91 -20.17 18.00 -7.93
N GLY A 92 -20.16 16.72 -7.55
CA GLY A 92 -20.49 15.59 -8.42
C GLY A 92 -19.28 14.94 -9.10
N ASP A 93 -18.09 15.54 -9.07
CA ASP A 93 -16.91 14.90 -9.62
C ASP A 93 -16.56 13.62 -8.84
N ALA A 94 -16.27 12.54 -9.56
CA ALA A 94 -15.71 11.33 -8.98
C ALA A 94 -14.20 11.50 -8.79
N VAL A 95 -13.72 11.22 -7.59
CA VAL A 95 -12.31 11.44 -7.19
C VAL A 95 -11.75 10.22 -6.48
N TYR A 96 -10.42 10.07 -6.51
CA TYR A 96 -9.73 8.99 -5.82
C TYR A 96 -8.29 9.39 -5.46
N GLY A 97 -7.69 8.70 -4.50
CA GLY A 97 -6.29 8.95 -4.15
C GLY A 97 -5.82 8.30 -2.87
N ASP A 98 -4.51 8.31 -2.68
CA ASP A 98 -3.83 8.09 -1.41
C ASP A 98 -3.73 9.45 -0.70
N ILE A 99 -4.41 9.58 0.43
CA ILE A 99 -4.53 10.83 1.19
C ILE A 99 -3.50 10.94 2.33
N SER A 100 -2.60 9.98 2.48
CA SER A 100 -1.70 9.87 3.65
C SER A 100 -0.78 11.07 3.86
N ASP A 101 -0.42 11.80 2.81
CA ASP A 101 0.38 13.04 2.91
C ASP A 101 -0.43 14.23 3.46
N PHE A 102 -1.76 14.17 3.39
CA PHE A 102 -2.68 15.24 3.83
C PHE A 102 -3.47 14.87 5.09
N GLY A 103 -3.57 13.59 5.43
CA GLY A 103 -4.29 13.09 6.59
C GLY A 103 -4.79 11.66 6.41
N PHE A 104 -5.82 11.34 7.17
CA PHE A 104 -6.53 10.06 7.18
C PHE A 104 -8.02 10.36 7.34
N GLY A 105 -8.87 9.33 7.27
CA GLY A 105 -10.29 9.53 7.59
C GLY A 105 -11.27 8.83 6.65
N SER A 106 -10.78 7.98 5.73
CA SER A 106 -11.66 7.31 4.78
C SER A 106 -12.47 6.15 5.38
N PHE A 107 -12.26 5.80 6.66
CA PHE A 107 -13.14 4.85 7.37
C PHE A 107 -14.38 5.58 7.92
N ALA A 108 -15.01 6.38 7.07
CA ALA A 108 -16.20 7.17 7.34
C ALA A 108 -17.05 7.31 6.07
N GLU A 109 -18.33 7.64 6.23
CA GLU A 109 -19.23 7.91 5.10
C GLU A 109 -18.88 9.21 4.35
N PHE A 110 -18.31 10.18 5.05
CA PHE A 110 -17.83 11.44 4.49
C PHE A 110 -16.47 11.81 5.04
N LEU A 111 -15.65 12.44 4.19
CA LEU A 111 -14.28 12.86 4.49
C LEU A 111 -14.05 14.30 4.01
N CYS A 112 -13.59 15.19 4.89
CA CYS A 112 -12.99 16.48 4.50
C CYS A 112 -11.50 16.30 4.29
N ILE A 113 -11.00 16.66 3.09
CA ILE A 113 -9.58 16.56 2.75
C ILE A 113 -9.19 17.71 1.80
N ASN A 114 -7.91 18.11 1.86
CA ASN A 114 -7.39 19.10 0.91
C ASN A 114 -7.54 18.57 -0.53
N GLU A 115 -8.02 19.41 -1.44
CA GLU A 115 -8.26 19.02 -2.84
C GLU A 115 -7.01 18.48 -3.56
N ASN A 116 -5.80 18.86 -3.12
CA ASN A 116 -4.55 18.37 -3.68
C ASN A 116 -4.21 16.92 -3.30
N ALA A 117 -4.96 16.32 -2.38
CA ALA A 117 -4.81 14.92 -1.99
C ALA A 117 -5.40 13.93 -3.02
N LEU A 118 -6.18 14.42 -3.98
CA LEU A 118 -6.98 13.58 -4.85
C LEU A 118 -6.79 13.92 -6.32
N GLU A 119 -7.15 12.96 -7.17
CA GLU A 119 -7.22 13.09 -8.63
C GLU A 119 -8.63 12.71 -9.12
N LEU A 120 -8.99 13.17 -10.33
CA LEU A 120 -10.24 12.75 -10.97
C LEU A 120 -10.22 11.25 -11.23
N LYS A 121 -11.26 10.56 -10.79
CA LYS A 121 -11.42 9.13 -11.05
C LYS A 121 -11.75 8.91 -12.54
N PRO A 122 -11.03 8.03 -13.23
CA PRO A 122 -11.42 7.61 -14.57
C PRO A 122 -12.82 6.98 -14.59
N ASN A 123 -13.57 7.23 -15.68
CA ASN A 123 -14.96 6.75 -15.80
C ASN A 123 -15.08 5.23 -16.05
N ASP A 124 -14.01 4.62 -16.53
CA ASP A 124 -13.93 3.22 -16.97
C ASP A 124 -13.51 2.23 -15.87
N ILE A 125 -13.36 2.71 -14.64
CA ILE A 125 -13.09 1.86 -13.46
C ILE A 125 -14.16 2.08 -12.37
N SER A 126 -14.43 1.05 -11.58
CA SER A 126 -15.33 1.15 -10.40
C SER A 126 -14.69 1.98 -9.29
N PHE A 127 -15.46 2.35 -8.26
CA PHE A 127 -14.90 3.02 -7.07
C PHE A 127 -13.98 2.08 -6.27
N GLU A 128 -14.31 0.80 -6.21
CA GLU A 128 -13.54 -0.24 -5.55
C GLU A 128 -12.15 -0.41 -6.20
N GLU A 129 -12.12 -0.51 -7.53
CA GLU A 129 -10.88 -0.57 -8.28
C GLU A 129 -10.08 0.72 -8.12
N ALA A 130 -10.73 1.88 -8.25
CA ALA A 130 -10.09 3.17 -8.09
C ALA A 130 -9.45 3.33 -6.70
N ALA A 131 -10.13 2.92 -5.62
CA ALA A 131 -9.58 2.96 -4.28
C ALA A 131 -8.38 2.00 -4.09
N SER A 132 -8.28 0.92 -4.87
CA SER A 132 -7.23 -0.10 -4.73
C SER A 132 -5.90 0.25 -5.38
N ILE A 133 -5.87 1.25 -6.27
CA ILE A 133 -4.72 1.58 -7.12
C ILE A 133 -3.70 2.51 -6.43
N PRO A 134 -4.08 3.66 -5.80
CA PRO A 134 -3.18 4.78 -5.55
C PRO A 134 -1.93 4.39 -4.75
N HIS A 135 -2.11 3.73 -3.62
CA HIS A 135 -0.98 3.37 -2.75
C HIS A 135 -0.16 2.21 -3.32
N ALA A 136 -0.84 1.10 -3.61
CA ALA A 136 -0.16 -0.15 -3.94
C ALA A 136 0.53 -0.11 -5.31
N ALA A 137 -0.15 0.39 -6.35
CA ALA A 137 0.40 0.47 -7.69
C ALA A 137 1.51 1.52 -7.80
N THR A 138 1.35 2.67 -7.10
CA THR A 138 2.39 3.71 -7.07
C THR A 138 3.65 3.22 -6.36
N LEU A 139 3.53 2.53 -5.22
CA LEU A 139 4.68 1.91 -4.53
C LEU A 139 5.39 0.89 -5.42
N ALA A 140 4.63 0.02 -6.09
CA ALA A 140 5.18 -0.97 -7.00
C ALA A 140 5.91 -0.32 -8.18
N LEU A 141 5.31 0.71 -8.79
CA LEU A 141 5.89 1.43 -9.92
C LEU A 141 7.17 2.16 -9.51
N GLN A 142 7.13 2.96 -8.43
CA GLN A 142 8.30 3.69 -7.95
C GLN A 142 9.41 2.73 -7.50
N GLY A 143 9.03 1.62 -6.85
CA GLY A 143 9.98 0.60 -6.41
C GLY A 143 10.71 -0.08 -7.55
N LEU A 144 10.02 -0.46 -8.60
CA LEU A 144 10.60 -1.15 -9.74
C LEU A 144 11.25 -0.19 -10.74
N ARG A 145 10.51 0.84 -11.21
CA ARG A 145 10.93 1.74 -12.29
C ARG A 145 11.90 2.80 -11.78
N ASP A 146 11.48 3.61 -10.81
CA ASP A 146 12.20 4.84 -10.44
C ASP A 146 13.44 4.52 -9.60
N ILE A 147 13.31 3.60 -8.63
CA ILE A 147 14.36 3.26 -7.67
C ILE A 147 15.14 2.02 -8.10
N GLY A 148 14.43 0.94 -8.45
CA GLY A 148 15.01 -0.33 -8.86
C GLY A 148 15.65 -0.30 -10.22
N GLN A 149 15.21 0.63 -11.08
CA GLN A 149 15.68 0.78 -12.48
C GLN A 149 15.60 -0.55 -13.24
N ILE A 150 14.42 -1.17 -13.17
CA ILE A 150 14.11 -2.46 -13.81
C ILE A 150 14.51 -2.44 -15.29
N LYS A 151 15.07 -3.54 -15.78
CA LYS A 151 15.46 -3.76 -17.18
C LYS A 151 14.80 -5.01 -17.74
N ASN A 152 14.75 -5.11 -19.07
CA ASN A 152 14.20 -6.28 -19.73
C ASN A 152 14.92 -7.59 -19.33
N ALA A 153 14.14 -8.64 -19.23
CA ALA A 153 14.56 -10.02 -18.98
C ALA A 153 15.38 -10.24 -17.70
N GLN A 154 15.17 -9.39 -16.67
CA GLN A 154 15.80 -9.56 -15.36
C GLN A 154 15.13 -10.66 -14.55
N LYS A 155 15.90 -11.30 -13.65
CA LYS A 155 15.37 -12.13 -12.57
C LYS A 155 15.03 -11.28 -11.37
N ILE A 156 13.76 -11.31 -10.96
CA ILE A 156 13.24 -10.45 -9.89
C ILE A 156 12.67 -11.29 -8.77
N LEU A 157 12.98 -10.93 -7.53
CA LEU A 157 12.32 -11.47 -6.34
C LEU A 157 11.36 -10.42 -5.76
N ILE A 158 10.11 -10.81 -5.52
CA ILE A 158 9.10 -9.99 -4.81
C ILE A 158 8.77 -10.67 -3.48
N ASN A 159 9.29 -10.13 -2.37
CA ASN A 159 8.99 -10.59 -1.03
C ASN A 159 7.71 -9.94 -0.51
N GLY A 160 6.66 -10.71 -0.32
CA GLY A 160 5.28 -10.28 -0.09
C GLY A 160 4.47 -10.23 -1.40
N GLY A 161 4.71 -11.21 -2.29
CA GLY A 161 4.14 -11.26 -3.63
C GLY A 161 2.62 -11.39 -3.66
N GLY A 162 2.00 -12.01 -2.65
CA GLY A 162 0.55 -12.19 -2.56
C GLY A 162 -0.22 -10.99 -2.00
N GLY A 163 0.44 -9.90 -1.64
CA GLY A 163 -0.23 -8.66 -1.18
C GLY A 163 -0.51 -7.67 -2.32
N GLY A 164 -1.17 -6.54 -2.00
CA GLY A 164 -1.54 -5.54 -3.00
C GLY A 164 -0.35 -4.99 -3.79
N VAL A 165 0.71 -4.57 -3.11
CA VAL A 165 1.94 -4.07 -3.78
C VAL A 165 2.59 -5.17 -4.61
N GLY A 166 2.64 -6.42 -4.08
CA GLY A 166 3.25 -7.55 -4.76
C GLY A 166 2.55 -7.94 -6.06
N SER A 167 1.21 -7.89 -6.08
CA SER A 167 0.41 -8.20 -7.27
C SER A 167 0.59 -7.16 -8.39
N PHE A 168 0.63 -5.86 -8.06
CA PHE A 168 0.97 -4.82 -9.04
C PHE A 168 2.43 -4.92 -9.50
N ALA A 169 3.35 -5.20 -8.57
CA ALA A 169 4.77 -5.33 -8.91
C ALA A 169 5.03 -6.50 -9.88
N LEU A 170 4.34 -7.63 -9.71
CA LEU A 170 4.38 -8.73 -10.67
C LEU A 170 4.01 -8.25 -12.08
N GLN A 171 2.85 -7.63 -12.22
CA GLN A 171 2.31 -7.20 -13.50
C GLN A 171 3.22 -6.17 -14.17
N LEU A 172 3.68 -5.18 -13.41
CA LEU A 172 4.65 -4.19 -13.90
C LEU A 172 5.98 -4.84 -14.32
N ALA A 173 6.49 -5.83 -13.58
CA ALA A 173 7.71 -6.54 -13.94
C ALA A 173 7.53 -7.36 -15.24
N LYS A 174 6.33 -7.92 -15.46
CA LYS A 174 6.01 -8.65 -16.70
C LYS A 174 6.02 -7.77 -17.94
N LEU A 175 5.75 -6.46 -17.83
CA LEU A 175 5.93 -5.52 -18.95
C LEU A 175 7.39 -5.46 -19.45
N TYR A 176 8.34 -5.79 -18.57
CA TYR A 176 9.77 -5.89 -18.87
C TYR A 176 10.21 -7.33 -19.16
N LYS A 177 9.29 -8.26 -19.42
CA LYS A 177 9.58 -9.69 -19.68
C LYS A 177 10.45 -10.33 -18.59
N ALA A 178 10.29 -9.89 -17.33
CA ALA A 178 11.08 -10.39 -16.22
C ALA A 178 10.65 -11.82 -15.82
N ASP A 179 11.62 -12.60 -15.33
CA ASP A 179 11.42 -13.86 -14.62
C ASP A 179 11.19 -13.52 -13.14
N VAL A 180 9.97 -13.72 -12.65
CA VAL A 180 9.53 -13.20 -11.35
C VAL A 180 9.28 -14.31 -10.35
N THR A 181 10.10 -14.36 -9.30
CA THR A 181 9.89 -15.23 -8.13
C THR A 181 9.12 -14.46 -7.05
N GLY A 182 8.00 -15.00 -6.60
CA GLY A 182 7.21 -14.46 -5.48
C GLY A 182 7.45 -15.22 -4.19
N VAL A 183 7.51 -14.51 -3.07
CA VAL A 183 7.60 -15.10 -1.72
C VAL A 183 6.41 -14.67 -0.90
N ASP A 184 5.66 -15.62 -0.35
CA ASP A 184 4.56 -15.37 0.59
C ASP A 184 4.25 -16.64 1.40
N THR A 185 3.07 -16.74 2.04
CA THR A 185 2.62 -17.94 2.76
C THR A 185 2.05 -18.98 1.79
N GLY A 186 2.14 -20.26 2.14
CA GLY A 186 1.68 -21.38 1.31
C GLY A 186 0.24 -21.28 0.83
N GLU A 187 -0.64 -20.67 1.63
CA GLU A 187 -2.06 -20.46 1.29
C GLU A 187 -2.25 -19.58 0.05
N LYS A 188 -1.33 -18.63 -0.21
CA LYS A 188 -1.39 -17.69 -1.33
C LYS A 188 -0.72 -18.19 -2.60
N LEU A 189 0.15 -19.20 -2.51
CA LEU A 189 1.03 -19.60 -3.62
C LEU A 189 0.24 -20.02 -4.87
N LYS A 190 -0.89 -20.74 -4.71
CA LYS A 190 -1.73 -21.14 -5.83
C LYS A 190 -2.29 -19.91 -6.58
N ALA A 191 -2.79 -18.91 -5.85
CA ALA A 191 -3.28 -17.67 -6.44
C ALA A 191 -2.17 -16.88 -7.11
N MET A 192 -0.98 -16.82 -6.51
CA MET A 192 0.18 -16.14 -7.08
C MET A 192 0.63 -16.79 -8.40
N LEU A 193 0.68 -18.12 -8.49
CA LEU A 193 0.96 -18.81 -9.75
C LEU A 193 -0.09 -18.47 -10.81
N ALA A 194 -1.37 -18.48 -10.46
CA ALA A 194 -2.45 -18.11 -11.36
C ALA A 194 -2.37 -16.66 -11.85
N GLN A 195 -1.80 -15.75 -11.04
CA GLN A 195 -1.53 -14.37 -11.43
C GLN A 195 -0.34 -14.21 -12.39
N GLY A 196 0.50 -15.24 -12.55
CA GLY A 196 1.61 -15.23 -13.50
C GLY A 196 3.02 -15.13 -12.91
N PHE A 197 3.22 -15.39 -11.61
CA PHE A 197 4.56 -15.64 -11.08
C PHE A 197 5.17 -16.88 -11.74
N ASP A 198 6.44 -16.79 -12.14
CA ASP A 198 7.15 -17.93 -12.75
C ASP A 198 7.56 -18.97 -11.68
N LYS A 199 7.85 -18.50 -10.49
CA LYS A 199 8.18 -19.29 -9.31
C LYS A 199 7.58 -18.69 -8.05
N VAL A 200 7.12 -19.53 -7.13
CA VAL A 200 6.64 -19.10 -5.82
C VAL A 200 7.27 -19.91 -4.69
N LEU A 201 7.55 -19.24 -3.56
CA LEU A 201 8.24 -19.81 -2.41
C LEU A 201 7.47 -19.55 -1.13
N ASP A 202 7.27 -20.57 -0.31
CA ASP A 202 6.67 -20.47 1.02
C ASP A 202 7.72 -20.16 2.08
N TYR A 203 7.75 -18.92 2.59
CA TYR A 203 8.73 -18.52 3.59
C TYR A 203 8.61 -19.25 4.94
N LYS A 204 7.47 -19.95 5.18
CA LYS A 204 7.28 -20.78 6.37
C LYS A 204 7.97 -22.14 6.23
N LYS A 205 8.16 -22.62 4.99
CA LYS A 205 8.76 -23.94 4.72
C LYS A 205 10.23 -23.85 4.34
N GLU A 206 10.62 -22.77 3.66
CA GLU A 206 11.98 -22.60 3.19
C GLU A 206 12.51 -21.17 3.37
N ASP A 207 13.80 -21.07 3.63
CA ASP A 207 14.49 -19.78 3.65
C ASP A 207 15.01 -19.46 2.25
N PHE A 208 14.24 -18.69 1.50
CA PHE A 208 14.58 -18.27 0.12
C PHE A 208 15.93 -17.55 0.00
N THR A 209 16.49 -17.06 1.12
CA THR A 209 17.83 -16.43 1.13
C THR A 209 18.98 -17.42 1.26
N LYS A 210 18.67 -18.72 1.37
CA LYS A 210 19.63 -19.82 1.39
C LYS A 210 19.64 -20.65 0.11
N ASN A 211 18.72 -20.41 -0.79
CA ASN A 211 18.65 -21.07 -2.09
C ASN A 211 19.79 -20.61 -2.99
N ASN A 212 20.14 -21.40 -3.99
CA ASN A 212 21.15 -21.07 -4.99
C ASN A 212 20.68 -20.06 -6.05
N ASP A 213 19.41 -19.64 -5.97
CA ASP A 213 18.84 -18.64 -6.87
C ASP A 213 19.44 -17.26 -6.58
N THR A 214 19.69 -16.51 -7.66
CA THR A 214 20.19 -15.13 -7.57
C THR A 214 19.36 -14.19 -8.43
N TYR A 215 19.19 -12.96 -7.95
CA TYR A 215 18.27 -11.99 -8.54
C TYR A 215 19.00 -10.69 -8.92
N ASP A 216 18.55 -10.09 -10.01
CA ASP A 216 19.02 -8.77 -10.47
C ASP A 216 18.38 -7.64 -9.66
N LEU A 217 17.11 -7.84 -9.26
CA LEU A 217 16.32 -6.90 -8.48
C LEU A 217 15.51 -7.65 -7.41
N ILE A 218 15.54 -7.14 -6.19
CA ILE A 218 14.71 -7.63 -5.10
C ILE A 218 13.81 -6.48 -4.65
N LEU A 219 12.50 -6.69 -4.74
CA LEU A 219 11.48 -5.80 -4.18
C LEU A 219 10.99 -6.41 -2.87
N ASP A 220 11.27 -5.75 -1.75
CA ASP A 220 10.97 -6.26 -0.42
C ASP A 220 9.86 -5.46 0.26
N CYS A 221 8.64 -6.01 0.26
CA CYS A 221 7.47 -5.42 0.92
C CYS A 221 7.33 -5.84 2.38
N LYS A 222 8.17 -6.75 2.90
CA LYS A 222 8.03 -7.30 4.25
C LYS A 222 9.19 -6.97 5.19
N THR A 223 10.39 -6.73 4.66
CA THR A 223 11.65 -6.47 5.40
C THR A 223 11.87 -7.41 6.59
N ASN A 224 11.48 -8.68 6.41
CA ASN A 224 11.47 -9.69 7.48
C ASN A 224 12.78 -10.48 7.59
N ARG A 225 13.78 -10.19 6.75
CA ARG A 225 15.12 -10.80 6.77
C ARG A 225 16.19 -9.73 6.96
N SER A 226 17.39 -10.13 7.40
CA SER A 226 18.53 -9.21 7.50
C SER A 226 19.09 -8.87 6.12
N LEU A 227 19.66 -7.68 5.96
CA LEU A 227 20.29 -7.25 4.70
C LEU A 227 21.40 -8.20 4.23
N TRP A 228 22.17 -8.77 5.17
CA TRP A 228 23.21 -9.74 4.86
C TRP A 228 22.69 -11.00 4.15
N ARG A 229 21.44 -11.41 4.48
CA ARG A 229 20.80 -12.53 3.80
C ARG A 229 20.44 -12.17 2.37
N PHE A 230 19.89 -11.00 2.13
CA PHE A 230 19.59 -10.51 0.78
C PHE A 230 20.86 -10.34 -0.08
N LEU A 231 22.01 -9.98 0.53
CA LEU A 231 23.29 -9.91 -0.17
C LEU A 231 23.69 -11.23 -0.84
N ARG A 232 23.35 -12.39 -0.25
CA ARG A 232 23.71 -13.70 -0.82
C ARG A 232 22.97 -13.98 -2.11
N VAL A 233 21.71 -13.59 -2.19
CA VAL A 233 20.84 -13.89 -3.33
C VAL A 233 20.72 -12.74 -4.32
N LEU A 234 21.42 -11.64 -4.08
CA LEU A 234 21.51 -10.51 -5.00
C LEU A 234 22.76 -10.65 -5.89
N ARG A 235 22.58 -10.59 -7.21
CA ARG A 235 23.67 -10.63 -8.20
C ARG A 235 24.63 -9.46 -8.05
N PRO A 236 25.86 -9.55 -8.56
CA PRO A 236 26.72 -8.37 -8.70
C PRO A 236 26.02 -7.25 -9.47
N LYS A 237 26.13 -5.99 -9.01
CA LYS A 237 25.41 -4.81 -9.53
C LYS A 237 23.88 -4.87 -9.40
N GLY A 238 23.34 -5.89 -8.74
CA GLY A 238 21.90 -6.00 -8.46
C GLY A 238 21.41 -4.95 -7.47
N SER A 239 20.09 -4.73 -7.47
CA SER A 239 19.41 -3.74 -6.64
C SER A 239 18.47 -4.41 -5.62
N TYR A 240 18.59 -4.03 -4.37
CA TYR A 240 17.62 -4.30 -3.33
C TYR A 240 16.80 -3.03 -3.05
N VAL A 241 15.49 -3.16 -3.11
CA VAL A 241 14.54 -2.05 -2.89
C VAL A 241 13.55 -2.45 -1.81
N SER A 242 13.56 -1.75 -0.69
CA SER A 242 12.59 -1.90 0.39
C SER A 242 11.42 -0.95 0.21
N ILE A 243 10.20 -1.47 0.33
CA ILE A 243 8.93 -0.70 0.25
C ILE A 243 8.32 -0.49 1.63
N GLY A 244 8.93 -0.77 2.65
CA GLY A 244 8.37 -0.65 3.98
C GLY A 244 8.95 -1.70 4.91
N GLY A 245 8.33 -1.91 6.05
CA GLY A 245 8.69 -2.96 6.96
C GLY A 245 9.03 -2.49 8.37
N LYS A 246 9.57 -3.40 9.18
CA LYS A 246 9.89 -3.14 10.59
C LYS A 246 10.94 -2.02 10.71
N SER A 247 10.63 -0.97 11.47
CA SER A 247 11.47 0.23 11.65
C SER A 247 12.92 -0.06 12.03
N GLY A 248 13.19 -1.12 12.83
CA GLY A 248 14.55 -1.52 13.15
C GLY A 248 15.36 -2.01 11.94
N LYS A 249 14.70 -2.56 10.91
CA LYS A 249 15.33 -2.95 9.66
C LYS A 249 15.61 -1.76 8.76
N LEU A 250 14.72 -0.80 8.75
CA LEU A 250 14.92 0.46 8.04
C LEU A 250 16.11 1.24 8.63
N LEU A 251 16.22 1.31 9.96
CA LEU A 251 17.40 1.87 10.65
C LEU A 251 18.66 1.08 10.29
N GLN A 252 18.61 -0.25 10.31
CA GLN A 252 19.74 -1.09 9.89
C GLN A 252 20.18 -0.75 8.45
N MET A 253 19.25 -0.51 7.54
CA MET A 253 19.59 -0.06 6.18
C MET A 253 20.34 1.26 6.16
N LEU A 254 19.90 2.25 6.93
CA LEU A 254 20.55 3.56 6.99
C LEU A 254 22.01 3.46 7.47
N TYR A 255 22.28 2.68 8.52
CA TYR A 255 23.62 2.51 9.06
C TYR A 255 24.53 1.61 8.22
N LEU A 256 24.01 0.53 7.64
CA LEU A 256 24.81 -0.41 6.87
C LEU A 256 25.01 0.00 5.41
N ARG A 257 24.16 0.85 4.85
CA ARG A 257 24.25 1.28 3.44
C ARG A 257 25.62 1.82 3.04
N PRO A 258 26.27 2.72 3.81
CA PRO A 258 27.63 3.20 3.48
C PRO A 258 28.67 2.07 3.49
N LEU A 259 28.62 1.19 4.50
CA LEU A 259 29.51 0.04 4.61
C LEU A 259 29.32 -0.94 3.45
N LEU A 260 28.07 -1.27 3.13
CA LEU A 260 27.74 -2.18 2.03
C LEU A 260 28.21 -1.62 0.66
N LYS A 261 28.16 -0.30 0.49
CA LYS A 261 28.66 0.36 -0.72
C LYS A 261 30.18 0.24 -0.89
N LEU A 262 30.93 0.18 0.23
CA LEU A 262 32.35 0.00 0.21
C LEU A 262 32.78 -1.44 -0.15
N PHE A 263 32.01 -2.44 0.29
CA PHE A 263 32.41 -3.86 0.17
C PHE A 263 31.63 -4.62 -0.91
N SER A 264 30.68 -3.98 -1.57
CA SER A 264 29.90 -4.65 -2.63
C SER A 264 29.47 -3.69 -3.73
N ASN A 265 29.44 -4.17 -4.97
CA ASN A 265 28.90 -3.44 -6.11
C ASN A 265 27.35 -3.47 -6.14
N LYS A 266 26.69 -3.89 -5.03
CA LYS A 266 25.24 -4.04 -4.93
C LYS A 266 24.60 -2.76 -4.43
N ARG A 267 23.41 -2.46 -4.89
CA ARG A 267 22.69 -1.22 -4.58
C ARG A 267 21.57 -1.49 -3.59
N PHE A 268 21.43 -0.63 -2.58
CA PHE A 268 20.42 -0.74 -1.53
C PHE A 268 19.62 0.55 -1.46
N HIS A 269 18.32 0.45 -1.64
CA HIS A 269 17.42 1.59 -1.69
C HIS A 269 16.18 1.34 -0.84
N MET A 270 15.56 2.43 -0.40
CA MET A 270 14.24 2.46 0.22
C MET A 270 13.36 3.39 -0.59
N VAL A 271 12.14 2.97 -0.85
CA VAL A 271 11.15 3.82 -1.51
C VAL A 271 10.65 4.85 -0.49
N MET A 272 10.79 6.12 -0.85
CA MET A 272 10.06 7.22 -0.21
C MET A 272 8.88 7.52 -1.14
N LEU A 273 7.71 7.02 -0.78
CA LEU A 273 6.53 7.15 -1.61
C LEU A 273 6.23 8.62 -1.90
N LYS A 274 5.96 8.91 -3.16
CA LYS A 274 5.32 10.15 -3.61
C LYS A 274 3.89 9.78 -3.94
N ALA A 275 2.98 10.03 -3.01
CA ALA A 275 1.57 9.65 -3.13
C ALA A 275 0.96 10.23 -4.42
N ASN A 276 0.10 9.46 -5.06
CA ASN A 276 -0.62 9.81 -6.28
C ASN A 276 0.23 10.15 -7.52
N LYS A 277 1.56 10.08 -7.41
CA LYS A 277 2.44 10.34 -8.56
C LYS A 277 2.25 9.27 -9.63
N ASP A 278 2.10 9.72 -10.88
CA ASP A 278 1.96 8.85 -12.07
C ASP A 278 0.65 8.02 -12.13
N LEU A 279 -0.42 8.42 -11.40
CA LEU A 279 -1.72 7.73 -11.47
C LEU A 279 -2.28 7.68 -12.90
N GLN A 280 -2.09 8.72 -13.71
CA GLN A 280 -2.52 8.74 -15.11
C GLN A 280 -1.78 7.67 -15.93
N TYR A 281 -0.47 7.47 -15.69
CA TYR A 281 0.29 6.42 -16.34
C TYR A 281 -0.21 5.03 -15.90
N ILE A 282 -0.42 4.82 -14.60
CA ILE A 282 -0.97 3.57 -14.06
C ILE A 282 -2.34 3.28 -14.68
N HIS A 283 -3.22 4.30 -14.76
CA HIS A 283 -4.51 4.15 -15.41
C HIS A 283 -4.38 3.81 -16.90
N SER A 284 -3.40 4.38 -17.61
CA SER A 284 -3.17 4.03 -19.02
C SER A 284 -2.80 2.55 -19.20
N LEU A 285 -2.03 1.99 -18.27
CA LEU A 285 -1.71 0.55 -18.25
C LEU A 285 -2.96 -0.31 -17.99
N TYR A 286 -3.80 0.13 -17.05
CA TYR A 286 -5.08 -0.52 -16.73
C TYR A 286 -6.01 -0.54 -17.96
N LYS A 287 -6.24 0.62 -18.57
CA LYS A 287 -7.08 0.77 -19.78
C LYS A 287 -6.62 -0.10 -20.96
N ASN A 288 -5.31 -0.30 -21.08
CA ASN A 288 -4.72 -1.17 -22.12
C ASN A 288 -4.69 -2.66 -21.71
N ASN A 289 -5.35 -3.06 -20.62
CA ASN A 289 -5.34 -4.42 -20.06
C ASN A 289 -3.93 -4.96 -19.76
N GLN A 290 -2.98 -4.08 -19.47
CA GLN A 290 -1.61 -4.45 -19.13
C GLN A 290 -1.43 -4.70 -17.63
N ILE A 291 -2.32 -4.11 -16.82
CA ILE A 291 -2.44 -4.39 -15.39
C ILE A 291 -3.92 -4.47 -15.00
N TYR A 292 -4.20 -5.14 -13.88
CA TYR A 292 -5.53 -5.26 -13.30
C TYR A 292 -5.46 -5.19 -11.77
N CYS A 293 -6.58 -4.87 -11.13
CA CYS A 293 -6.67 -4.82 -9.67
C CYS A 293 -6.96 -6.22 -9.11
N THR A 294 -6.05 -6.74 -8.29
CA THR A 294 -6.33 -7.95 -7.49
C THR A 294 -7.01 -7.51 -6.20
N VAL A 295 -8.33 -7.65 -6.15
CA VAL A 295 -9.18 -7.23 -5.02
C VAL A 295 -9.48 -8.42 -4.12
N ASP A 296 -9.21 -8.27 -2.81
CA ASP A 296 -9.74 -9.11 -1.73
C ASP A 296 -10.99 -8.41 -1.20
N GLY A 297 -12.14 -8.89 -1.58
CA GLY A 297 -13.44 -8.25 -1.34
C GLY A 297 -14.22 -7.98 -2.64
N PRO A 298 -14.99 -6.88 -2.77
CA PRO A 298 -15.20 -5.86 -1.73
C PRO A 298 -15.99 -6.36 -0.52
N TYR A 299 -15.65 -5.87 0.66
CA TYR A 299 -16.37 -6.12 1.89
C TYR A 299 -17.25 -4.92 2.26
N THR A 300 -18.26 -5.13 3.08
CA THR A 300 -19.15 -4.08 3.57
C THR A 300 -18.50 -3.24 4.66
N PHE A 301 -18.98 -2.02 4.87
CA PHE A 301 -18.42 -1.05 5.81
C PHE A 301 -18.27 -1.58 7.25
N ASP A 302 -19.23 -2.41 7.72
CA ASP A 302 -19.21 -3.04 9.04
C ASP A 302 -18.05 -4.03 9.23
N LYS A 303 -17.40 -4.47 8.16
CA LYS A 303 -16.26 -5.40 8.19
C LYS A 303 -14.91 -4.72 8.39
N ILE A 304 -14.83 -3.39 8.48
CA ILE A 304 -13.56 -2.67 8.66
C ILE A 304 -12.71 -3.23 9.81
N PRO A 305 -13.23 -3.45 11.04
CA PRO A 305 -12.39 -3.97 12.14
C PRO A 305 -11.79 -5.34 11.82
N TRP A 306 -12.59 -6.25 11.29
CA TRP A 306 -12.16 -7.57 10.84
C TRP A 306 -11.15 -7.47 9.69
N ALA A 307 -11.38 -6.58 8.74
CA ALA A 307 -10.51 -6.40 7.57
C ALA A 307 -9.11 -5.87 7.96
N VAL A 308 -9.05 -4.95 8.94
CA VAL A 308 -7.78 -4.46 9.51
C VAL A 308 -7.04 -5.59 10.24
N GLN A 309 -7.74 -6.44 11.01
CA GLN A 309 -7.14 -7.62 11.64
C GLN A 309 -6.63 -8.62 10.58
N ARG A 310 -7.45 -8.95 9.57
CA ARG A 310 -7.10 -9.82 8.45
C ARG A 310 -5.84 -9.34 7.70
N PHE A 311 -5.70 -8.02 7.52
CA PHE A 311 -4.50 -7.41 6.95
C PHE A 311 -3.28 -7.66 7.84
N GLY A 312 -3.40 -7.41 9.15
CA GLY A 312 -2.33 -7.62 10.13
C GLY A 312 -1.85 -9.06 10.21
N ASP A 313 -2.77 -10.01 10.09
CA ASP A 313 -2.49 -11.46 10.07
C ASP A 313 -1.88 -11.92 8.73
N GLY A 314 -1.88 -11.04 7.72
CA GLY A 314 -1.34 -11.35 6.39
C GLY A 314 -2.18 -12.33 5.58
N LEU A 315 -3.47 -12.47 5.90
CA LEU A 315 -4.38 -13.45 5.27
C LEU A 315 -5.01 -12.93 3.97
N HIS A 316 -4.84 -11.66 3.64
CA HIS A 316 -5.38 -11.04 2.42
C HIS A 316 -4.62 -11.49 1.17
N ASN A 317 -5.32 -11.54 0.05
CA ASN A 317 -4.76 -11.82 -1.27
C ASN A 317 -5.03 -10.62 -2.21
N GLY A 318 -3.98 -9.89 -2.57
CA GLY A 318 -4.15 -8.60 -3.24
C GLY A 318 -4.50 -7.47 -2.29
N LYS A 319 -5.39 -6.57 -2.69
CA LYS A 319 -5.79 -5.36 -1.96
C LYS A 319 -7.13 -5.56 -1.27
N ILE A 320 -7.19 -5.40 0.05
CA ILE A 320 -8.47 -5.42 0.77
C ILE A 320 -9.25 -4.15 0.44
N VAL A 321 -10.46 -4.31 -0.07
CA VAL A 321 -11.35 -3.22 -0.46
C VAL A 321 -12.64 -3.27 0.37
N ILE A 322 -13.09 -2.10 0.79
CA ILE A 322 -14.35 -1.88 1.52
C ILE A 322 -15.25 -0.97 0.69
N SER A 323 -16.46 -1.43 0.38
CA SER A 323 -17.55 -0.58 -0.11
C SER A 323 -18.21 0.12 1.07
N VAL A 324 -18.25 1.45 1.03
CA VAL A 324 -18.77 2.29 2.13
C VAL A 324 -20.23 2.65 1.87
N ASN A 325 -20.51 3.17 0.69
CA ASN A 325 -21.84 3.52 0.22
C ASN A 325 -22.01 2.96 -1.20
N PRO A 326 -22.50 1.73 -1.35
CA PRO A 326 -22.72 1.10 -2.65
C PRO A 326 -23.82 1.78 -3.46
#